data_2df540979294af98971ca63e67213ed5
#
_entry.id   2df540979294af98971ca63e67213ed5
#
_cell.length_a   1.000
_cell.length_b   1.000
_cell.length_c   1.000
_cell.angle_alpha   90.00
_cell.angle_beta   90.00
_cell.angle_gamma   90.00
#
_symmetry.space_group_name_H-M   'P 1'
#
loop_
_entity.id
_entity.type
_entity.pdbx_description
1 polymer ?
#
loop_
_entity_poly.entity_id
_entity_poly.type
_entity_poly.pdbx_seq_one_letter_code
_entity_poly.pdbx_strand_id
1 'polypeptide(L)'
;MILAYAPGGGTDIVARQLVPFLEKALGGGARFSVINRAGAGGDIGFGAIAAAAPDGYTIGFINTPPVITIPIERKTTWNLNSFELLGNVVDDPGTFCVHNDSPIKSLAELAAYAKANPGVASVGTTGVGSDDHLAMLMFEKAAGVKMTHVPFKGSGETRTAIIGKHITVAAINVGEALQYLKGGSPLRCLGQMTPARISMAPDWPTFREQGYQFDMASLRGVVAPKGLPPAVRDRLVQALDKAISDPAFKLAAERAFAPVRFLAPPAYDAELRAGDTLFRQLWKDMPWTDK
;
A
#
# COMPACT_ATOMS: atom_id res chain seq x y z
N MET A 1 8.08 4.25 -16.03
CA MET A 1 7.46 3.50 -14.91
C MET A 1 6.17 4.18 -14.50
N ILE A 2 5.05 3.46 -14.46
CA ILE A 2 3.72 3.98 -14.10
C ILE A 2 3.44 3.64 -12.63
N LEU A 3 2.94 4.62 -11.88
CA LEU A 3 2.49 4.48 -10.49
C LEU A 3 1.01 4.83 -10.39
N ALA A 4 0.23 4.00 -9.69
CA ALA A 4 -1.23 4.13 -9.62
C ALA A 4 -1.71 5.16 -8.58
N TYR A 5 -0.80 5.80 -7.86
CA TYR A 5 -1.10 6.71 -6.75
C TYR A 5 -0.44 8.08 -6.91
N ALA A 6 -0.91 9.06 -6.15
CA ALA A 6 -0.41 10.42 -6.15
C ALA A 6 1.06 10.51 -5.67
N PRO A 7 1.82 11.52 -6.11
CA PRO A 7 3.18 11.76 -5.63
C PRO A 7 3.26 11.92 -4.10
N GLY A 8 4.40 11.51 -3.52
CA GLY A 8 4.69 11.64 -2.09
C GLY A 8 4.07 10.57 -1.19
N GLY A 9 3.34 9.60 -1.77
CA GLY A 9 2.92 8.39 -1.07
C GLY A 9 4.00 7.31 -1.09
N GLY A 10 3.82 6.24 -0.30
CA GLY A 10 4.81 5.20 -0.12
C GLY A 10 5.26 4.53 -1.42
N THR A 11 4.34 4.26 -2.37
CA THR A 11 4.70 3.68 -3.67
C THR A 11 5.59 4.63 -4.50
N ASP A 12 5.29 5.93 -4.49
CA ASP A 12 6.06 6.94 -5.23
C ASP A 12 7.49 7.06 -4.66
N ILE A 13 7.62 7.07 -3.35
CA ILE A 13 8.90 7.15 -2.66
C ILE A 13 9.75 5.92 -2.96
N VAL A 14 9.20 4.72 -2.82
CA VAL A 14 9.91 3.45 -3.11
C VAL A 14 10.34 3.39 -4.58
N ALA A 15 9.45 3.75 -5.51
CA ALA A 15 9.76 3.74 -6.93
C ALA A 15 10.91 4.68 -7.30
N ARG A 16 10.88 5.92 -6.77
CA ARG A 16 11.95 6.90 -7.04
C ARG A 16 13.29 6.52 -6.42
N GLN A 17 13.28 5.78 -5.32
CA GLN A 17 14.50 5.22 -4.74
C GLN A 17 15.01 4.02 -5.52
N LEU A 18 14.12 3.16 -6.03
CA LEU A 18 14.50 1.98 -6.80
C LEU A 18 15.06 2.32 -8.19
N VAL A 19 14.51 3.34 -8.85
CA VAL A 19 14.83 3.70 -10.24
C VAL A 19 16.33 3.84 -10.50
N PRO A 20 17.14 4.58 -9.73
CA PRO A 20 18.58 4.71 -10.01
C PRO A 20 19.33 3.37 -10.00
N PHE A 21 18.93 2.46 -9.10
CA PHE A 21 19.53 1.12 -9.00
C PHE A 21 19.08 0.22 -10.14
N LEU A 22 17.83 0.33 -10.57
CA LEU A 22 17.31 -0.42 -11.72
C LEU A 22 17.97 0.05 -13.02
N GLU A 23 18.17 1.36 -13.22
CA GLU A 23 18.91 1.94 -14.33
C GLU A 23 20.36 1.42 -14.38
N LYS A 24 21.04 1.42 -13.23
CA LYS A 24 22.39 0.85 -13.07
C LYS A 24 22.43 -0.64 -13.39
N ALA A 25 21.45 -1.41 -12.92
CA ALA A 25 21.39 -2.85 -13.11
C ALA A 25 21.12 -3.24 -14.57
N LEU A 26 20.27 -2.49 -15.27
CA LEU A 26 19.99 -2.68 -16.69
C LEU A 26 21.17 -2.28 -17.60
N GLY A 27 21.91 -1.24 -17.20
CA GLY A 27 23.02 -0.72 -18.02
C GLY A 27 22.55 -0.11 -19.34
N GLY A 28 23.50 0.00 -20.32
CA GLY A 28 23.15 0.44 -21.68
C GLY A 28 22.52 1.82 -21.81
N GLY A 29 22.68 2.70 -20.80
CA GLY A 29 22.05 4.03 -20.80
C GLY A 29 20.55 4.01 -20.48
N ALA A 30 20.02 2.92 -19.91
CA ALA A 30 18.61 2.84 -19.49
C ALA A 30 18.24 4.02 -18.59
N ARG A 31 17.06 4.60 -18.83
CA ARG A 31 16.48 5.69 -18.02
C ARG A 31 15.00 5.47 -17.81
N PHE A 32 14.52 5.83 -16.61
CA PHE A 32 13.11 5.75 -16.26
C PHE A 32 12.50 7.11 -16.00
N SER A 33 11.41 7.40 -16.69
CA SER A 33 10.48 8.45 -16.29
C SER A 33 9.43 7.84 -15.36
N VAL A 34 9.29 8.38 -14.14
CA VAL A 34 8.25 7.99 -13.19
C VAL A 34 7.01 8.84 -13.42
N ILE A 35 5.89 8.19 -13.74
CA ILE A 35 4.62 8.85 -14.10
C ILE A 35 3.53 8.40 -13.12
N ASN A 36 2.99 9.34 -12.34
CA ASN A 36 1.88 9.09 -11.44
C ASN A 36 0.55 9.20 -12.22
N ARG A 37 -0.24 8.11 -12.23
CA ARG A 37 -1.60 8.05 -12.80
C ARG A 37 -2.58 7.63 -11.71
N ALA A 38 -2.81 8.52 -10.77
CA ALA A 38 -3.69 8.29 -9.64
C ALA A 38 -5.17 8.37 -10.03
N GLY A 39 -6.00 7.66 -9.30
CA GLY A 39 -7.46 7.74 -9.36
C GLY A 39 -8.16 6.39 -9.28
N ALA A 40 -9.42 6.41 -8.84
CA ALA A 40 -10.28 5.25 -8.67
C ALA A 40 -9.62 4.11 -7.84
N GLY A 41 -8.92 4.45 -6.74
CA GLY A 41 -8.24 3.48 -5.88
C GLY A 41 -7.02 2.80 -6.50
N GLY A 42 -6.54 3.27 -7.66
CA GLY A 42 -5.44 2.68 -8.43
C GLY A 42 -5.86 2.13 -9.79
N ASP A 43 -7.15 1.97 -10.05
CA ASP A 43 -7.71 1.39 -11.29
C ASP A 43 -7.15 2.05 -12.56
N ILE A 44 -7.06 3.40 -12.57
CA ILE A 44 -6.53 4.16 -13.72
C ILE A 44 -5.08 3.79 -14.01
N GLY A 45 -4.24 3.71 -12.97
CA GLY A 45 -2.83 3.38 -13.12
C GLY A 45 -2.60 1.92 -13.50
N PHE A 46 -3.31 0.99 -12.86
CA PHE A 46 -3.22 -0.44 -13.18
C PHE A 46 -3.71 -0.73 -14.60
N GLY A 47 -4.83 -0.11 -15.00
CA GLY A 47 -5.33 -0.19 -16.38
C GLY A 47 -4.33 0.36 -17.40
N ALA A 48 -3.65 1.47 -17.07
CA ALA A 48 -2.63 2.04 -17.96
C ALA A 48 -1.38 1.13 -18.11
N ILE A 49 -0.99 0.41 -17.05
CA ILE A 49 0.08 -0.59 -17.13
C ILE A 49 -0.38 -1.77 -18.01
N ALA A 50 -1.57 -2.31 -17.72
CA ALA A 50 -2.10 -3.49 -18.43
C ALA A 50 -2.31 -3.24 -19.94
N ALA A 51 -2.69 -2.02 -20.32
CA ALA A 51 -2.94 -1.63 -21.70
C ALA A 51 -1.68 -1.21 -22.49
N ALA A 52 -0.52 -1.11 -21.84
CA ALA A 52 0.71 -0.71 -22.51
C ALA A 52 1.24 -1.83 -23.44
N ALA A 53 2.07 -1.46 -24.43
CA ALA A 53 2.73 -2.42 -25.29
C ALA A 53 3.67 -3.35 -24.48
N PRO A 54 3.63 -4.68 -24.70
CA PRO A 54 4.48 -5.62 -23.99
C PRO A 54 5.89 -5.70 -24.58
N ASP A 55 6.54 -4.57 -24.74
CA ASP A 55 7.87 -4.43 -25.37
C ASP A 55 9.03 -4.22 -24.36
N GLY A 56 8.69 -4.11 -23.05
CA GLY A 56 9.64 -3.88 -21.97
C GLY A 56 9.94 -2.41 -21.67
N TYR A 57 9.39 -1.46 -22.43
CA TYR A 57 9.58 -0.03 -22.17
C TYR A 57 8.59 0.55 -21.18
N THR A 58 7.50 -0.17 -20.89
CA THR A 58 6.57 0.20 -19.82
C THR A 58 6.57 -0.85 -18.74
N ILE A 59 6.90 -0.43 -17.52
CA ILE A 59 6.71 -1.19 -16.30
C ILE A 59 5.97 -0.32 -15.28
N GLY A 60 5.43 -0.90 -14.22
CA GLY A 60 4.77 -0.13 -13.17
C GLY A 60 4.71 -0.86 -11.86
N PHE A 61 4.21 -0.18 -10.84
CA PHE A 61 3.91 -0.78 -9.55
C PHE A 61 2.44 -1.17 -9.47
N ILE A 62 2.19 -2.37 -8.95
CA ILE A 62 0.87 -2.76 -8.44
C ILE A 62 0.95 -2.90 -6.93
N ASN A 63 -0.18 -2.64 -6.27
CA ASN A 63 -0.29 -2.70 -4.83
C ASN A 63 -1.41 -3.66 -4.43
N THR A 64 -1.17 -4.51 -3.44
CA THR A 64 -2.25 -5.21 -2.73
C THR A 64 -2.79 -4.32 -1.61
N PRO A 65 -4.06 -4.50 -1.22
CA PRO A 65 -5.13 -5.29 -1.83
C PRO A 65 -5.67 -4.76 -3.16
N PRO A 66 -5.55 -3.45 -3.56
CA PRO A 66 -6.33 -2.85 -4.65
C PRO A 66 -6.27 -3.59 -6.00
N VAL A 67 -5.10 -4.12 -6.39
CA VAL A 67 -4.98 -4.89 -7.65
C VAL A 67 -5.86 -6.16 -7.67
N ILE A 68 -6.30 -6.60 -6.50
CA ILE A 68 -7.18 -7.76 -6.30
C ILE A 68 -8.62 -7.30 -6.04
N THR A 69 -8.79 -6.33 -5.14
CA THR A 69 -10.12 -5.93 -4.63
C THR A 69 -10.93 -5.15 -5.65
N ILE A 70 -10.30 -4.34 -6.49
CA ILE A 70 -10.99 -3.58 -7.53
C ILE A 70 -11.73 -4.48 -8.53
N PRO A 71 -11.12 -5.55 -9.12
CA PRO A 71 -11.84 -6.46 -10.00
C PRO A 71 -12.89 -7.34 -9.31
N ILE A 72 -12.85 -7.47 -7.98
CA ILE A 72 -13.89 -8.15 -7.20
C ILE A 72 -15.09 -7.22 -7.03
N GLU A 73 -14.86 -5.95 -6.72
CA GLU A 73 -15.88 -4.94 -6.46
C GLU A 73 -16.63 -4.52 -7.73
N ARG A 74 -15.90 -4.34 -8.82
CA ARG A 74 -16.47 -3.78 -10.07
C ARG A 74 -15.83 -4.34 -11.33
N LYS A 75 -16.50 -4.14 -12.46
CA LYS A 75 -15.96 -4.53 -13.78
C LYS A 75 -14.77 -3.64 -14.13
N THR A 76 -13.64 -4.27 -14.48
CA THR A 76 -12.42 -3.63 -14.97
C THR A 76 -12.05 -4.13 -16.35
N THR A 77 -11.17 -3.43 -17.04
CA THR A 77 -10.58 -3.87 -18.32
C THR A 77 -9.31 -4.71 -18.10
N TRP A 78 -8.93 -4.95 -16.86
CA TRP A 78 -7.74 -5.68 -16.44
C TRP A 78 -8.05 -6.55 -15.22
N ASN A 79 -7.17 -7.51 -14.93
CA ASN A 79 -7.16 -8.34 -13.73
C ASN A 79 -5.71 -8.82 -13.47
N LEU A 80 -5.48 -9.66 -12.46
CA LEU A 80 -4.15 -10.17 -12.14
C LEU A 80 -3.44 -10.83 -13.32
N ASN A 81 -4.16 -11.48 -14.24
CA ASN A 81 -3.58 -12.13 -15.40
C ASN A 81 -3.19 -11.14 -16.52
N SER A 82 -3.52 -9.87 -16.38
CA SER A 82 -3.12 -8.81 -17.31
C SER A 82 -1.66 -8.35 -17.12
N PHE A 83 -0.99 -8.87 -16.10
CA PHE A 83 0.36 -8.47 -15.74
C PHE A 83 1.36 -9.60 -15.86
N GLU A 84 2.57 -9.24 -16.29
CA GLU A 84 3.77 -10.04 -16.13
C GLU A 84 4.46 -9.61 -14.83
N LEU A 85 4.53 -10.50 -13.84
CA LEU A 85 5.12 -10.20 -12.54
C LEU A 85 6.64 -10.18 -12.66
N LEU A 86 7.27 -9.11 -12.19
CA LEU A 86 8.73 -8.98 -12.16
C LEU A 86 9.29 -9.21 -10.75
N GLY A 87 8.52 -8.93 -9.71
CA GLY A 87 8.83 -9.23 -8.31
C GLY A 87 8.24 -8.23 -7.33
N ASN A 88 8.01 -8.68 -6.10
CA ASN A 88 7.65 -7.77 -5.01
C ASN A 88 8.88 -7.03 -4.47
N VAL A 89 8.70 -5.81 -4.03
CA VAL A 89 9.78 -4.96 -3.48
C VAL A 89 9.59 -4.69 -2.00
N VAL A 90 8.37 -4.33 -1.59
CA VAL A 90 8.03 -3.88 -0.24
C VAL A 90 6.78 -4.60 0.25
N ASP A 91 6.74 -4.85 1.56
CA ASP A 91 5.57 -5.33 2.31
C ASP A 91 5.37 -4.39 3.50
N ASP A 92 4.50 -3.37 3.34
CA ASP A 92 4.35 -2.28 4.29
C ASP A 92 3.08 -2.47 5.13
N PRO A 93 3.19 -2.76 6.45
CA PRO A 93 2.05 -2.98 7.31
C PRO A 93 1.20 -1.73 7.50
N GLY A 94 -0.09 -1.91 7.72
CA GLY A 94 -1.02 -0.83 8.04
C GLY A 94 -0.86 -0.30 9.47
N THR A 95 -1.30 0.95 9.66
CA THR A 95 -1.42 1.63 10.96
C THR A 95 -2.58 2.61 10.96
N PHE A 96 -3.11 2.93 12.14
CA PHE A 96 -4.02 4.06 12.34
C PHE A 96 -3.29 5.17 13.09
N CYS A 97 -3.25 6.36 12.51
CA CYS A 97 -2.66 7.54 13.14
C CYS A 97 -3.71 8.62 13.35
N VAL A 98 -3.57 9.36 14.44
CA VAL A 98 -4.40 10.53 14.80
C VAL A 98 -3.53 11.77 14.91
N HIS A 99 -4.11 12.96 14.88
CA HIS A 99 -3.37 14.19 15.18
C HIS A 99 -2.90 14.19 16.64
N ASN A 100 -1.74 14.76 16.95
CA ASN A 100 -1.19 14.80 18.31
C ASN A 100 -2.11 15.44 19.36
N ASP A 101 -2.92 16.43 18.95
CA ASP A 101 -3.91 17.08 19.83
C ASP A 101 -5.17 16.23 20.04
N SER A 102 -5.30 15.08 19.34
CA SER A 102 -6.43 14.18 19.55
C SER A 102 -6.40 13.60 20.97
N PRO A 103 -7.55 13.51 21.64
CA PRO A 103 -7.64 12.81 22.93
C PRO A 103 -7.42 11.30 22.80
N ILE A 104 -7.51 10.74 21.60
CA ILE A 104 -7.39 9.31 21.31
C ILE A 104 -5.92 8.90 21.37
N LYS A 105 -5.59 7.96 22.28
CA LYS A 105 -4.21 7.48 22.51
C LYS A 105 -4.04 5.98 22.30
N SER A 106 -5.13 5.23 22.09
CA SER A 106 -5.15 3.80 21.89
C SER A 106 -6.30 3.37 20.99
N LEU A 107 -6.26 2.12 20.51
CA LEU A 107 -7.38 1.56 19.74
C LEU A 107 -8.65 1.42 20.58
N ALA A 108 -8.52 1.15 21.88
CA ALA A 108 -9.67 1.11 22.79
C ALA A 108 -10.32 2.48 22.92
N GLU A 109 -9.54 3.56 23.03
CA GLU A 109 -10.05 4.92 23.07
C GLU A 109 -10.67 5.34 21.72
N LEU A 110 -10.11 4.89 20.59
CA LEU A 110 -10.71 5.07 19.26
C LEU A 110 -12.08 4.38 19.17
N ALA A 111 -12.18 3.15 19.65
CA ALA A 111 -13.46 2.44 19.68
C ALA A 111 -14.49 3.13 20.58
N ALA A 112 -14.08 3.59 21.77
CA ALA A 112 -14.94 4.35 22.68
C ALA A 112 -15.40 5.68 22.05
N TYR A 113 -14.49 6.40 21.39
CA TYR A 113 -14.81 7.65 20.69
C TYR A 113 -15.82 7.42 19.56
N ALA A 114 -15.58 6.42 18.70
CA ALA A 114 -16.47 6.09 17.59
C ALA A 114 -17.87 5.66 18.08
N LYS A 115 -17.93 4.92 19.18
CA LYS A 115 -19.19 4.51 19.82
C LYS A 115 -19.97 5.70 20.40
N ALA A 116 -19.28 6.65 21.00
CA ALA A 116 -19.89 7.85 21.60
C ALA A 116 -20.30 8.90 20.54
N ASN A 117 -19.70 8.86 19.33
CA ASN A 117 -19.88 9.84 18.26
C ASN A 117 -20.20 9.17 16.93
N PRO A 118 -21.39 8.51 16.80
CA PRO A 118 -21.77 7.83 15.56
C PRO A 118 -21.76 8.77 14.36
N GLY A 119 -21.10 8.37 13.27
CA GLY A 119 -20.99 9.16 12.04
C GLY A 119 -20.02 10.34 12.08
N VAL A 120 -19.42 10.65 13.25
CA VAL A 120 -18.43 11.74 13.40
C VAL A 120 -17.01 11.21 13.26
N ALA A 121 -16.71 10.03 13.81
CA ALA A 121 -15.40 9.41 13.67
C ALA A 121 -15.14 9.09 12.20
N SER A 122 -14.26 9.85 11.56
CA SER A 122 -13.92 9.70 10.15
C SER A 122 -12.52 9.09 9.95
N VAL A 123 -12.39 8.23 8.94
CA VAL A 123 -11.13 7.55 8.58
C VAL A 123 -10.76 7.89 7.15
N GLY A 124 -9.64 8.58 6.99
CA GLY A 124 -9.04 8.80 5.68
C GLY A 124 -8.25 7.59 5.23
N THR A 125 -8.45 7.16 4.00
CA THR A 125 -7.79 5.99 3.38
C THR A 125 -7.24 6.34 2.01
N THR A 126 -6.49 5.44 1.40
CA THR A 126 -5.98 5.58 0.02
C THR A 126 -6.97 5.12 -1.06
N GLY A 127 -8.22 4.90 -0.68
CA GLY A 127 -9.33 4.59 -1.60
C GLY A 127 -10.14 3.37 -1.19
N VAL A 128 -11.25 3.17 -1.89
CA VAL A 128 -12.16 2.02 -1.69
C VAL A 128 -11.40 0.72 -2.00
N GLY A 129 -11.53 -0.29 -1.13
CA GLY A 129 -10.87 -1.58 -1.29
C GLY A 129 -9.34 -1.56 -1.05
N SER A 130 -8.77 -0.43 -0.56
CA SER A 130 -7.38 -0.38 -0.11
C SER A 130 -7.20 -1.16 1.19
N ASP A 131 -5.95 -1.48 1.53
CA ASP A 131 -5.58 -2.04 2.83
C ASP A 131 -6.09 -1.19 3.99
N ASP A 132 -5.99 0.12 3.87
CA ASP A 132 -6.51 1.10 4.84
C ASP A 132 -8.02 0.98 5.04
N HIS A 133 -8.79 0.89 3.93
CA HIS A 133 -10.24 0.75 3.97
C HIS A 133 -10.65 -0.59 4.56
N LEU A 134 -10.02 -1.68 4.12
CA LEU A 134 -10.29 -3.01 4.67
C LEU A 134 -9.93 -3.10 6.15
N ALA A 135 -8.82 -2.49 6.56
CA ALA A 135 -8.43 -2.39 7.97
C ALA A 135 -9.47 -1.62 8.80
N MET A 136 -10.01 -0.51 8.27
CA MET A 136 -11.12 0.23 8.90
C MET A 136 -12.32 -0.68 9.11
N LEU A 137 -12.77 -1.40 8.07
CA LEU A 137 -13.93 -2.29 8.14
C LEU A 137 -13.70 -3.45 9.12
N MET A 138 -12.48 -4.03 9.15
CA MET A 138 -12.12 -5.09 10.10
C MET A 138 -12.12 -4.55 11.53
N PHE A 139 -11.62 -3.35 11.76
CA PHE A 139 -11.66 -2.69 13.06
C PHE A 139 -13.09 -2.40 13.49
N GLU A 140 -13.95 -1.85 12.62
CA GLU A 140 -15.36 -1.64 12.87
C GLU A 140 -16.08 -2.91 13.36
N LYS A 141 -15.85 -4.01 12.62
CA LYS A 141 -16.43 -5.32 12.94
C LYS A 141 -15.94 -5.83 14.30
N ALA A 142 -14.63 -5.73 14.58
CA ALA A 142 -14.04 -6.22 15.82
C ALA A 142 -14.41 -5.37 17.04
N ALA A 143 -14.53 -4.04 16.87
CA ALA A 143 -14.87 -3.10 17.93
C ALA A 143 -16.40 -2.91 18.11
N GLY A 144 -17.21 -3.38 17.17
CA GLY A 144 -18.67 -3.16 17.19
C GLY A 144 -19.07 -1.69 17.01
N VAL A 145 -18.34 -0.95 16.16
CA VAL A 145 -18.55 0.48 15.90
C VAL A 145 -18.75 0.76 14.42
N LYS A 146 -19.13 2.00 14.08
CA LYS A 146 -19.16 2.52 12.72
C LYS A 146 -18.40 3.83 12.63
N MET A 147 -17.64 3.99 11.54
CA MET A 147 -16.86 5.19 11.21
C MET A 147 -17.20 5.66 9.79
N THR A 148 -16.97 6.92 9.52
CA THR A 148 -17.21 7.50 8.20
C THR A 148 -15.96 7.34 7.34
N HIS A 149 -16.06 6.62 6.23
CA HIS A 149 -14.98 6.46 5.26
C HIS A 149 -14.79 7.73 4.42
N VAL A 150 -13.52 8.18 4.30
CA VAL A 150 -13.13 9.33 3.47
C VAL A 150 -11.99 8.90 2.53
N PRO A 151 -12.29 8.50 1.28
CA PRO A 151 -11.28 8.03 0.33
C PRO A 151 -10.48 9.19 -0.27
N PHE A 152 -9.15 9.05 -0.32
CA PHE A 152 -8.20 9.95 -0.98
C PHE A 152 -7.47 9.23 -2.11
N LYS A 153 -6.73 9.98 -2.94
CA LYS A 153 -5.95 9.42 -4.07
C LYS A 153 -4.57 8.86 -3.66
N GLY A 154 -4.25 8.93 -2.37
CA GLY A 154 -3.00 8.44 -1.81
C GLY A 154 -2.72 9.01 -0.41
N SER A 155 -1.77 8.42 0.30
CA SER A 155 -1.45 8.74 1.70
C SER A 155 -0.93 10.18 1.90
N GLY A 156 -0.38 10.82 0.87
CA GLY A 156 0.00 12.24 0.92
C GLY A 156 -1.19 13.17 1.15
N GLU A 157 -2.33 12.91 0.49
CA GLU A 157 -3.57 13.67 0.69
C GLU A 157 -4.18 13.34 2.06
N THR A 158 -4.17 12.06 2.46
CA THR A 158 -4.62 11.61 3.80
C THR A 158 -3.81 12.30 4.90
N ARG A 159 -2.47 12.41 4.73
CA ARG A 159 -1.60 13.18 5.64
C ARG A 159 -2.04 14.63 5.75
N THR A 160 -2.30 15.30 4.63
CA THR A 160 -2.74 16.70 4.63
C THR A 160 -4.05 16.86 5.39
N ALA A 161 -5.00 15.94 5.17
CA ALA A 161 -6.29 15.96 5.84
C ALA A 161 -6.20 15.76 7.37
N ILE A 162 -5.34 14.83 7.83
CA ILE A 162 -5.17 14.61 9.28
C ILE A 162 -4.43 15.76 9.95
N ILE A 163 -3.42 16.36 9.31
CA ILE A 163 -2.74 17.55 9.82
C ILE A 163 -3.70 18.73 9.93
N GLY A 164 -4.59 18.90 8.94
CA GLY A 164 -5.65 19.91 8.95
C GLY A 164 -6.83 19.58 9.88
N LYS A 165 -6.80 18.44 10.56
CA LYS A 165 -7.89 17.94 11.44
C LYS A 165 -9.24 17.78 10.72
N HIS A 166 -9.20 17.52 9.39
CA HIS A 166 -10.39 17.26 8.57
C HIS A 166 -10.89 15.83 8.69
N ILE A 167 -10.08 14.94 9.23
CA ILE A 167 -10.41 13.55 9.52
C ILE A 167 -9.96 13.20 10.95
N THR A 168 -10.63 12.22 11.56
CA THR A 168 -10.29 11.74 12.92
C THR A 168 -9.08 10.82 12.91
N VAL A 169 -9.00 9.92 11.93
CA VAL A 169 -7.95 8.91 11.77
C VAL A 169 -7.40 8.96 10.35
N ALA A 170 -6.10 8.90 10.21
CA ALA A 170 -5.43 8.54 8.96
C ALA A 170 -5.08 7.05 9.03
N ALA A 171 -5.73 6.25 8.21
CA ALA A 171 -5.29 4.88 7.92
C ALA A 171 -4.26 4.97 6.81
N ILE A 172 -3.03 4.56 7.09
CA ILE A 172 -1.85 4.61 6.22
C ILE A 172 -0.92 3.45 6.56
N ASN A 173 0.20 3.31 5.84
CA ASN A 173 1.16 2.27 6.19
C ASN A 173 2.24 2.77 7.18
N VAL A 174 2.86 1.84 7.91
CA VAL A 174 3.87 2.15 8.95
C VAL A 174 5.05 2.90 8.37
N GLY A 175 5.57 2.49 7.21
CA GLY A 175 6.67 3.18 6.55
C GLY A 175 6.34 4.63 6.20
N GLU A 176 5.14 4.89 5.71
CA GLU A 176 4.65 6.23 5.41
C GLU A 176 4.51 7.08 6.67
N ALA A 177 3.92 6.51 7.73
CA ALA A 177 3.75 7.18 9.01
C ALA A 177 5.09 7.58 9.63
N LEU A 178 6.09 6.69 9.61
CA LEU A 178 7.44 6.98 10.10
C LEU A 178 8.12 8.10 9.32
N GLN A 179 7.95 8.13 7.99
CA GLN A 179 8.46 9.24 7.17
C GLN A 179 7.79 10.57 7.53
N TYR A 180 6.48 10.56 7.72
CA TYR A 180 5.73 11.78 8.09
C TYR A 180 6.12 12.28 9.46
N LEU A 181 6.33 11.39 10.43
CA LEU A 181 6.83 11.72 11.78
C LEU A 181 8.24 12.29 11.72
N LYS A 182 9.15 11.67 10.95
CA LYS A 182 10.51 12.19 10.72
C LYS A 182 10.48 13.58 10.07
N GLY A 183 9.52 13.83 9.19
CA GLY A 183 9.27 15.14 8.59
C GLY A 183 8.55 16.15 9.50
N GLY A 184 8.37 15.85 10.79
CA GLY A 184 7.76 16.74 11.77
C GLY A 184 6.24 16.82 11.72
N SER A 185 5.55 15.89 11.05
CA SER A 185 4.08 15.86 11.07
C SER A 185 3.56 15.57 12.47
N PRO A 186 2.56 16.31 12.99
CA PRO A 186 2.05 16.18 14.35
C PRO A 186 1.09 14.98 14.48
N LEU A 187 1.63 13.76 14.29
CA LEU A 187 0.89 12.50 14.29
C LEU A 187 1.27 11.62 15.48
N ARG A 188 0.28 10.88 15.98
CA ARG A 188 0.44 9.75 16.89
C ARG A 188 -0.17 8.52 16.24
N CYS A 189 0.61 7.45 16.05
CA CYS A 189 0.09 6.18 15.53
C CYS A 189 -0.29 5.25 16.70
N LEU A 190 -1.44 4.60 16.57
CA LEU A 190 -2.08 3.84 17.66
C LEU A 190 -1.63 2.39 17.72
N GLY A 191 -0.89 1.92 16.71
CA GLY A 191 -0.38 0.55 16.65
C GLY A 191 0.00 0.14 15.23
N GLN A 192 0.44 -1.10 15.06
CA GLN A 192 0.84 -1.69 13.78
C GLN A 192 0.07 -2.98 13.51
N MET A 193 -0.32 -3.21 12.25
CA MET A 193 -1.16 -4.34 11.84
C MET A 193 -0.29 -5.56 11.44
N THR A 194 0.49 -6.04 12.39
CA THR A 194 1.46 -7.15 12.21
C THR A 194 1.26 -8.22 13.27
N PRO A 195 1.65 -9.49 13.02
CA PRO A 195 1.61 -10.55 14.02
C PRO A 195 2.49 -10.27 15.25
N ALA A 196 3.63 -9.59 15.03
CA ALA A 196 4.59 -9.17 16.06
C ALA A 196 5.14 -7.79 15.70
N ARG A 197 5.66 -7.04 16.67
CA ARG A 197 6.24 -5.72 16.44
C ARG A 197 7.43 -5.81 15.49
N ILE A 198 7.44 -4.94 14.46
CA ILE A 198 8.57 -4.87 13.52
C ILE A 198 9.68 -3.97 14.08
N SER A 199 10.93 -4.25 13.67
CA SER A 199 12.12 -3.54 14.15
C SER A 199 12.11 -2.04 13.85
N MET A 200 11.39 -1.63 12.82
CA MET A 200 11.30 -0.23 12.38
C MET A 200 10.36 0.61 13.27
N ALA A 201 9.42 -0.05 14.01
CA ALA A 201 8.47 0.58 14.93
C ALA A 201 8.33 -0.25 16.23
N PRO A 202 9.41 -0.49 16.99
CA PRO A 202 9.40 -1.41 18.12
C PRO A 202 8.53 -0.93 19.30
N ASP A 203 8.31 0.38 19.39
CA ASP A 203 7.51 0.99 20.45
C ASP A 203 6.01 0.99 20.17
N TRP A 204 5.60 0.71 18.93
CA TRP A 204 4.18 0.67 18.59
C TRP A 204 3.61 -0.72 18.90
N PRO A 205 2.58 -0.81 19.76
CA PRO A 205 1.93 -2.10 20.01
C PRO A 205 1.28 -2.62 18.72
N THR A 206 1.19 -3.94 18.57
CA THR A 206 0.41 -4.50 17.47
C THR A 206 -1.09 -4.35 17.76
N PHE A 207 -1.91 -4.43 16.69
CA PHE A 207 -3.36 -4.50 16.85
C PHE A 207 -3.76 -5.74 17.68
N ARG A 208 -3.04 -6.87 17.48
CA ARG A 208 -3.24 -8.10 18.25
C ARG A 208 -2.98 -7.93 19.73
N GLU A 209 -1.90 -7.24 20.13
CA GLU A 209 -1.60 -6.91 21.53
C GLU A 209 -2.70 -6.07 22.18
N GLN A 210 -3.44 -5.30 21.37
CA GLN A 210 -4.55 -4.47 21.83
C GLN A 210 -5.93 -5.18 21.69
N GLY A 211 -5.96 -6.49 21.37
CA GLY A 211 -7.17 -7.31 21.31
C GLY A 211 -7.84 -7.41 19.93
N TYR A 212 -7.28 -6.79 18.89
CA TYR A 212 -7.82 -6.82 17.52
C TYR A 212 -7.07 -7.84 16.67
N GLN A 213 -7.70 -9.01 16.42
CA GLN A 213 -7.07 -10.19 15.83
C GLN A 213 -7.07 -10.15 14.30
N PHE A 214 -6.42 -9.15 13.71
CA PHE A 214 -6.19 -9.08 12.27
C PHE A 214 -4.86 -8.39 11.95
N ASP A 215 -4.34 -8.70 10.78
CA ASP A 215 -3.18 -8.06 10.17
C ASP A 215 -3.58 -7.49 8.82
N MET A 216 -2.91 -6.44 8.39
CA MET A 216 -3.11 -5.85 7.07
C MET A 216 -1.82 -5.20 6.60
N ALA A 217 -1.48 -5.42 5.32
CA ALA A 217 -0.28 -4.84 4.72
C ALA A 217 -0.49 -4.60 3.23
N SER A 218 0.31 -3.72 2.65
CA SER A 218 0.40 -3.47 1.23
C SER A 218 1.68 -4.08 0.65
N LEU A 219 1.54 -5.13 -0.17
CA LEU A 219 2.62 -5.55 -1.06
C LEU A 219 2.73 -4.53 -2.20
N ARG A 220 3.96 -4.09 -2.49
CA ARG A 220 4.25 -3.15 -3.57
C ARG A 220 5.26 -3.79 -4.50
N GLY A 221 4.78 -4.31 -5.62
CA GLY A 221 5.60 -5.07 -6.57
C GLY A 221 5.63 -4.46 -7.96
N VAL A 222 6.71 -4.75 -8.67
CA VAL A 222 6.94 -4.30 -10.04
C VAL A 222 6.36 -5.31 -11.02
N VAL A 223 5.64 -4.80 -12.01
CA VAL A 223 5.04 -5.58 -13.09
C VAL A 223 5.24 -4.90 -14.45
N ALA A 224 5.03 -5.67 -15.50
CA ALA A 224 4.89 -5.19 -16.87
C ALA A 224 3.52 -5.63 -17.44
N PRO A 225 3.10 -5.10 -18.61
CA PRO A 225 1.96 -5.66 -19.33
C PRO A 225 2.23 -7.11 -19.71
N LYS A 226 1.18 -7.95 -19.71
CA LYS A 226 1.28 -9.36 -20.05
C LYS A 226 1.73 -9.57 -21.50
N GLY A 227 2.57 -10.59 -21.71
CA GLY A 227 3.02 -10.96 -23.05
C GLY A 227 4.42 -10.44 -23.43
N LEU A 228 5.24 -10.05 -22.46
CA LEU A 228 6.65 -9.71 -22.73
C LEU A 228 7.37 -10.89 -23.43
N PRO A 229 8.28 -10.60 -24.39
CA PRO A 229 9.23 -11.59 -24.88
C PRO A 229 10.03 -12.16 -23.70
N PRO A 230 10.24 -13.49 -23.64
CA PRO A 230 10.91 -14.14 -22.50
C PRO A 230 12.26 -13.50 -22.13
N ALA A 231 13.10 -13.20 -23.13
CA ALA A 231 14.40 -12.58 -22.90
C ALA A 231 14.30 -11.17 -22.29
N VAL A 232 13.26 -10.40 -22.63
CA VAL A 232 13.01 -9.07 -22.06
C VAL A 232 12.54 -9.20 -20.62
N ARG A 233 11.59 -10.12 -20.36
CA ARG A 233 11.12 -10.44 -19.02
C ARG A 233 12.29 -10.84 -18.11
N ASP A 234 13.07 -11.82 -18.54
CA ASP A 234 14.17 -12.37 -17.73
C ASP A 234 15.23 -11.29 -17.42
N ARG A 235 15.52 -10.41 -18.39
CA ARG A 235 16.42 -9.27 -18.17
C ARG A 235 15.86 -8.29 -17.13
N LEU A 236 14.57 -7.98 -17.18
CA LEU A 236 13.92 -7.09 -16.20
C LEU A 236 13.89 -7.71 -14.80
N VAL A 237 13.57 -9.01 -14.69
CA VAL A 237 13.56 -9.73 -13.41
C VAL A 237 14.98 -9.75 -12.80
N GLN A 238 16.01 -10.08 -13.58
CA GLN A 238 17.40 -10.08 -13.12
C GLN A 238 17.87 -8.69 -12.71
N ALA A 239 17.48 -7.65 -13.44
CA ALA A 239 17.82 -6.28 -13.10
C ALA A 239 17.12 -5.82 -11.79
N LEU A 240 15.87 -6.23 -11.58
CA LEU A 240 15.12 -5.92 -10.36
C LEU A 240 15.77 -6.62 -9.15
N ASP A 241 16.06 -7.91 -9.25
CA ASP A 241 16.74 -8.68 -8.20
C ASP A 241 18.08 -8.03 -7.83
N LYS A 242 18.92 -7.72 -8.85
CA LYS A 242 20.20 -7.04 -8.65
C LYS A 242 20.04 -5.65 -8.00
N ALA A 243 19.03 -4.89 -8.40
CA ALA A 243 18.76 -3.56 -7.83
C ALA A 243 18.35 -3.64 -6.35
N ILE A 244 17.46 -4.58 -6.01
CA ILE A 244 16.98 -4.76 -4.62
C ILE A 244 18.08 -5.37 -3.73
N SER A 245 18.94 -6.19 -4.29
CA SER A 245 20.07 -6.80 -3.57
C SER A 245 21.24 -5.85 -3.35
N ASP A 246 21.28 -4.69 -4.04
CA ASP A 246 22.34 -3.68 -3.86
C ASP A 246 22.32 -3.13 -2.42
N PRO A 247 23.43 -3.22 -1.66
CA PRO A 247 23.50 -2.71 -0.29
C PRO A 247 23.15 -1.22 -0.16
N ALA A 248 23.45 -0.43 -1.18
CA ALA A 248 23.11 0.99 -1.19
C ALA A 248 21.60 1.22 -1.35
N PHE A 249 20.90 0.36 -2.12
CA PHE A 249 19.44 0.39 -2.17
C PHE A 249 18.82 0.02 -0.81
N LYS A 250 19.31 -1.05 -0.17
CA LYS A 250 18.82 -1.48 1.15
C LYS A 250 18.96 -0.35 2.18
N LEU A 251 20.11 0.31 2.20
CA LEU A 251 20.34 1.47 3.06
C LEU A 251 19.43 2.65 2.73
N ALA A 252 19.18 2.92 1.45
CA ALA A 252 18.25 3.97 1.02
C ALA A 252 16.81 3.65 1.42
N ALA A 253 16.38 2.41 1.25
CA ALA A 253 15.06 1.93 1.66
C ALA A 253 14.88 2.00 3.18
N GLU A 254 15.88 1.60 3.97
CA GLU A 254 15.85 1.71 5.43
C GLU A 254 15.71 3.16 5.88
N ARG A 255 16.49 4.09 5.31
CA ARG A 255 16.40 5.54 5.59
C ARG A 255 15.05 6.15 5.25
N ALA A 256 14.35 5.54 4.29
CA ALA A 256 13.03 5.91 3.85
C ALA A 256 11.92 5.10 4.54
N PHE A 257 12.25 4.30 5.54
CA PHE A 257 11.29 3.42 6.21
C PHE A 257 10.49 2.53 5.25
N ALA A 258 11.10 2.09 4.15
CA ALA A 258 10.49 1.14 3.24
C ALA A 258 10.84 -0.29 3.66
N PRO A 259 9.87 -1.09 4.16
CA PRO A 259 10.14 -2.44 4.62
C PRO A 259 10.32 -3.39 3.43
N VAL A 260 11.57 -3.52 2.97
CA VAL A 260 11.92 -4.35 1.81
C VAL A 260 11.64 -5.82 2.11
N ARG A 261 10.79 -6.42 1.28
CA ARG A 261 10.53 -7.86 1.22
C ARG A 261 10.55 -8.30 -0.23
N PHE A 262 11.71 -8.69 -0.72
CA PHE A 262 11.80 -9.20 -2.08
C PHE A 262 11.15 -10.57 -2.22
N LEU A 263 10.24 -10.68 -3.19
CA LEU A 263 9.68 -11.95 -3.65
C LEU A 263 9.93 -12.06 -5.15
N ALA A 264 10.64 -13.10 -5.55
CA ALA A 264 10.79 -13.46 -6.96
C ALA A 264 9.41 -13.78 -7.59
N PRO A 265 9.27 -13.70 -8.92
CA PRO A 265 7.96 -13.82 -9.58
C PRO A 265 7.10 -15.02 -9.16
N PRO A 266 7.61 -16.26 -8.98
CA PRO A 266 6.77 -17.37 -8.55
C PRO A 266 6.23 -17.20 -7.12
N ALA A 267 7.06 -16.72 -6.18
CA ALA A 267 6.64 -16.46 -4.81
C ALA A 267 5.65 -15.29 -4.73
N TYR A 268 5.88 -14.26 -5.56
CA TYR A 268 4.97 -13.11 -5.64
C TYR A 268 3.61 -13.51 -6.21
N ASP A 269 3.56 -14.36 -7.27
CA ASP A 269 2.29 -14.88 -7.80
C ASP A 269 1.53 -15.69 -6.74
N ALA A 270 2.22 -16.53 -5.98
CA ALA A 270 1.60 -17.32 -4.92
C ALA A 270 0.93 -16.42 -3.85
N GLU A 271 1.61 -15.34 -3.42
CA GLU A 271 1.04 -14.36 -2.47
C GLU A 271 -0.21 -13.66 -3.06
N LEU A 272 -0.15 -13.23 -4.33
CA LEU A 272 -1.27 -12.57 -4.99
C LEU A 272 -2.48 -13.51 -5.14
N ARG A 273 -2.25 -14.80 -5.48
CA ARG A 273 -3.34 -15.80 -5.60
C ARG A 273 -3.93 -16.15 -4.24
N ALA A 274 -3.12 -16.25 -3.20
CA ALA A 274 -3.61 -16.43 -1.84
C ALA A 274 -4.46 -15.23 -1.40
N GLY A 275 -4.00 -14.02 -1.71
CA GLY A 275 -4.76 -12.78 -1.50
C GLY A 275 -6.09 -12.75 -2.26
N ASP A 276 -6.11 -13.16 -3.53
CA ASP A 276 -7.36 -13.22 -4.32
C ASP A 276 -8.40 -14.14 -3.67
N THR A 277 -7.97 -15.31 -3.20
CA THR A 277 -8.84 -16.24 -2.49
C THR A 277 -9.39 -15.62 -1.20
N LEU A 278 -8.52 -15.01 -0.40
CA LEU A 278 -8.88 -14.36 0.87
C LEU A 278 -9.85 -13.20 0.66
N PHE A 279 -9.56 -12.29 -0.27
CA PHE A 279 -10.38 -11.10 -0.49
C PHE A 279 -11.73 -11.43 -1.16
N ARG A 280 -11.81 -12.46 -2.01
CA ARG A 280 -13.11 -12.96 -2.50
C ARG A 280 -13.98 -13.53 -1.38
N GLN A 281 -13.38 -14.19 -0.39
CA GLN A 281 -14.13 -14.63 0.79
C GLN A 281 -14.55 -13.43 1.65
N LEU A 282 -13.63 -12.51 1.89
CA LEU A 282 -13.90 -11.29 2.67
C LEU A 282 -15.04 -10.46 2.06
N TRP A 283 -15.07 -10.35 0.72
CA TRP A 283 -16.14 -9.66 0.00
C TRP A 283 -17.53 -10.21 0.29
N LYS A 284 -17.67 -11.52 0.40
CA LYS A 284 -18.95 -12.16 0.74
C LYS A 284 -19.41 -11.81 2.15
N ASP A 285 -18.45 -11.73 3.09
CA ASP A 285 -18.73 -11.52 4.50
C ASP A 285 -18.87 -10.01 4.83
N MET A 286 -18.18 -9.18 4.09
CA MET A 286 -18.04 -7.74 4.36
C MET A 286 -17.75 -6.97 3.05
N PRO A 287 -18.78 -6.71 2.22
CA PRO A 287 -18.61 -5.95 0.98
C PRO A 287 -18.08 -4.53 1.26
N TRP A 288 -16.98 -4.17 0.63
CA TRP A 288 -16.33 -2.84 0.77
C TRP A 288 -16.83 -1.85 -0.28
N THR A 289 -18.10 -1.54 -0.29
CA THR A 289 -18.68 -0.49 -1.13
C THR A 289 -18.80 0.81 -0.36
N ASP A 290 -18.57 1.95 -1.02
CA ASP A 290 -19.05 3.23 -0.50
C ASP A 290 -20.59 3.22 -0.54
N LYS A 291 -21.23 3.23 0.62
CA LYS A 291 -22.68 3.36 0.77
C LYS A 291 -23.05 4.80 0.98
#